data_05499ffb43fb2611afb6cf786b79105d
#
_entry.id   05499ffb43fb2611afb6cf786b79105d
#
_cell.length_a   1.000
_cell.length_b   1.000
_cell.length_c   1.000
_cell.angle_alpha   90.00
_cell.angle_beta   90.00
_cell.angle_gamma   90.00
#
_symmetry.space_group_name_H-M   'P 1'
#
loop_
_entity.id
_entity.type
_entity.pdbx_description
1 polymer ?
#
loop_
_entity_poly.entity_id
_entity_poly.type
_entity_poly.pdbx_seq_one_letter_code
_entity_poly.pdbx_strand_id
1 'polypeptide(L)'
;ALADDGESTKINTNIYEGLVKYADDSTEIVPCLAESWDVSDDGLSYTFHLRQGVKFHDGTDFNAEAVKINYDRQLPGNATENMSYAGFIFGSVKDIVVDDDYTVTINLTEAQTPFLANLAMVQGSPIVSPKALEDNNNDVTQAPCGTGPYKFVRWDVEQDVILERNEDYWGEPAKTKNVIFKIIKDNSARVIALNNGEADIIDGVDSNVVD
;
A
#
# COMPACT_ATOMS: atom_id res chain seq x y z
N ALA A 1 -6.46 4.69 3.06
CA ALA A 1 -5.49 3.81 2.43
C ALA A 1 -5.71 3.68 0.93
N LEU A 2 -6.95 3.63 0.47
CA LEU A 2 -7.32 3.48 -0.94
C LEU A 2 -7.47 4.86 -1.61
N ALA A 3 -6.37 5.61 -1.68
CA ALA A 3 -6.34 6.93 -2.32
C ALA A 3 -6.04 6.80 -3.82
N ASP A 4 -6.61 7.69 -4.62
CA ASP A 4 -6.43 7.72 -6.08
C ASP A 4 -5.60 8.92 -6.55
N ASP A 5 -5.17 9.79 -5.65
CA ASP A 5 -4.29 10.91 -5.95
C ASP A 5 -2.80 10.54 -5.78
N GLY A 6 -1.96 11.14 -6.63
CA GLY A 6 -0.53 10.85 -6.67
C GLY A 6 0.22 11.23 -5.40
N GLU A 7 -0.22 12.27 -4.68
CA GLU A 7 0.47 12.72 -3.47
C GLU A 7 0.23 11.77 -2.30
N SER A 8 -1.02 11.37 -2.08
CA SER A 8 -1.36 10.33 -1.10
C SER A 8 -0.68 9.01 -1.40
N THR A 9 -0.51 8.66 -2.67
CA THR A 9 0.20 7.44 -3.10
C THR A 9 1.65 7.45 -2.64
N LYS A 10 2.38 8.57 -2.79
CA LYS A 10 3.77 8.70 -2.35
C LYS A 10 3.92 8.47 -0.84
N ILE A 11 2.96 8.89 -0.05
CA ILE A 11 2.94 8.66 1.39
C ILE A 11 2.59 7.21 1.69
N ASN A 12 1.54 6.69 1.06
CA ASN A 12 0.99 5.35 1.31
C ASN A 12 1.99 4.23 0.99
N THR A 13 2.82 4.37 -0.03
CA THR A 13 3.87 3.39 -0.38
C THR A 13 4.92 3.19 0.70
N ASN A 14 5.03 4.11 1.66
CA ASN A 14 5.92 3.98 2.81
C ASN A 14 5.27 3.29 4.00
N ILE A 15 3.94 3.28 4.06
CA ILE A 15 3.15 2.77 5.19
C ILE A 15 2.59 1.38 4.89
N TYR A 16 2.14 1.16 3.65
CA TYR A 16 1.43 -0.04 3.24
C TYR A 16 2.22 -0.86 2.24
N GLU A 17 2.01 -2.15 2.29
CA GLU A 17 2.51 -3.12 1.32
C GLU A 17 1.36 -3.98 0.80
N GLY A 18 1.55 -4.57 -0.38
CA GLY A 18 0.67 -5.57 -0.98
C GLY A 18 1.26 -6.97 -0.91
N LEU A 19 0.57 -7.96 -1.46
CA LEU A 19 1.10 -9.33 -1.57
C LEU A 19 2.34 -9.37 -2.46
N VAL A 20 2.30 -8.64 -3.55
CA VAL A 20 3.37 -8.51 -4.54
C VAL A 20 3.65 -7.03 -4.80
N LYS A 21 4.78 -6.73 -5.38
CA LYS A 21 5.16 -5.36 -5.77
C LYS A 21 5.88 -5.35 -7.11
N TYR A 22 6.01 -4.18 -7.72
CA TYR A 22 6.96 -3.98 -8.81
C TYR A 22 8.39 -3.93 -8.28
N ALA A 23 9.34 -4.48 -9.03
CA ALA A 23 10.75 -4.28 -8.76
C ALA A 23 11.12 -2.80 -8.96
N ASP A 24 12.14 -2.31 -8.22
CA ASP A 24 12.43 -0.88 -8.12
C ASP A 24 12.67 -0.20 -9.48
N ASP A 25 13.30 -0.89 -10.45
CA ASP A 25 13.70 -0.32 -11.74
C ASP A 25 13.02 -1.01 -12.95
N SER A 26 11.94 -1.77 -12.74
CA SER A 26 11.28 -2.49 -13.83
C SER A 26 9.78 -2.69 -13.58
N THR A 27 9.09 -3.26 -14.57
CA THR A 27 7.69 -3.70 -14.43
C THR A 27 7.58 -5.17 -14.03
N GLU A 28 8.69 -5.79 -13.62
CA GLU A 28 8.70 -7.16 -13.10
C GLU A 28 7.96 -7.22 -11.76
N ILE A 29 7.13 -8.26 -11.60
CA ILE A 29 6.42 -8.51 -10.35
C ILE A 29 7.31 -9.38 -9.46
N VAL A 30 7.56 -8.87 -8.27
CA VAL A 30 8.41 -9.54 -7.27
C VAL A 30 7.66 -9.79 -5.97
N PRO A 31 8.10 -10.77 -5.15
CA PRO A 31 7.57 -11.01 -3.82
C PRO A 31 7.56 -9.76 -2.93
N CYS A 32 6.50 -9.63 -2.11
CA CYS A 32 6.42 -8.64 -1.05
C CYS A 32 5.90 -9.32 0.23
N LEU A 33 4.65 -9.15 0.64
CA LEU A 33 4.07 -9.86 1.78
C LEU A 33 3.79 -11.34 1.47
N ALA A 34 3.69 -11.73 0.20
CA ALA A 34 3.81 -13.11 -0.23
C ALA A 34 5.26 -13.42 -0.62
N GLU A 35 5.79 -14.57 -0.20
CA GLU A 35 7.12 -15.05 -0.56
C GLU A 35 7.14 -15.70 -1.96
N SER A 36 5.99 -16.29 -2.33
CA SER A 36 5.78 -16.94 -3.63
C SER A 36 4.29 -17.08 -3.89
N TRP A 37 3.96 -17.47 -5.11
CA TRP A 37 2.59 -17.78 -5.52
C TRP A 37 2.57 -18.85 -6.61
N ASP A 38 1.48 -19.59 -6.68
CA ASP A 38 1.16 -20.55 -7.72
C ASP A 38 -0.04 -20.07 -8.52
N VAL A 39 -0.04 -20.31 -9.81
CA VAL A 39 -1.17 -19.99 -10.70
C VAL A 39 -1.66 -21.30 -11.33
N SER A 40 -2.97 -21.54 -11.29
CA SER A 40 -3.57 -22.70 -11.93
C SER A 40 -3.39 -22.66 -13.45
N ASP A 41 -3.39 -23.83 -14.11
CA ASP A 41 -3.18 -23.96 -15.56
C ASP A 41 -4.22 -23.17 -16.38
N ASP A 42 -5.42 -23.00 -15.86
CA ASP A 42 -6.50 -22.23 -16.48
C ASP A 42 -6.44 -20.73 -16.17
N GLY A 43 -5.53 -20.30 -15.28
CA GLY A 43 -5.37 -18.92 -14.88
C GLY A 43 -6.49 -18.37 -13.99
N LEU A 44 -7.30 -19.26 -13.40
CA LEU A 44 -8.47 -18.86 -12.59
C LEU A 44 -8.21 -18.85 -11.09
N SER A 45 -7.11 -19.42 -10.62
CA SER A 45 -6.75 -19.45 -9.19
C SER A 45 -5.32 -19.01 -8.97
N TYR A 46 -5.11 -18.15 -7.99
CA TYR A 46 -3.81 -17.67 -7.55
C TYR A 46 -3.66 -17.98 -6.07
N THR A 47 -2.76 -18.90 -5.73
CA THR A 47 -2.47 -19.29 -4.34
C THR A 47 -1.19 -18.61 -3.89
N PHE A 48 -1.30 -17.76 -2.87
CA PHE A 48 -0.18 -16.99 -2.31
C PHE A 48 0.30 -17.61 -1.01
N HIS A 49 1.61 -17.80 -0.90
CA HIS A 49 2.30 -18.26 0.30
C HIS A 49 2.87 -17.03 1.03
N LEU A 50 2.33 -16.74 2.20
CA LEU A 50 2.58 -15.51 2.93
C LEU A 50 3.83 -15.58 3.81
N ARG A 51 4.50 -14.44 4.01
CA ARG A 51 5.59 -14.30 4.97
C ARG A 51 5.09 -14.52 6.39
N GLN A 52 5.88 -15.27 7.16
CA GLN A 52 5.63 -15.47 8.58
C GLN A 52 6.37 -14.43 9.42
N GLY A 53 5.81 -14.10 10.58
CA GLY A 53 6.43 -13.18 11.56
C GLY A 53 6.36 -11.70 11.18
N VAL A 54 5.67 -11.34 10.11
CA VAL A 54 5.39 -9.94 9.77
C VAL A 54 4.35 -9.38 10.74
N LYS A 55 4.58 -8.14 11.20
CA LYS A 55 3.64 -7.42 12.08
C LYS A 55 3.18 -6.12 11.44
N PHE A 56 1.93 -5.78 11.71
CA PHE A 56 1.43 -4.44 11.46
C PHE A 56 2.05 -3.44 12.46
N HIS A 57 1.96 -2.15 12.13
CA HIS A 57 2.49 -1.07 12.97
C HIS A 57 1.89 -1.02 14.38
N ASP A 58 0.69 -1.56 14.57
CA ASP A 58 0.01 -1.69 15.87
C ASP A 58 0.42 -2.96 16.66
N GLY A 59 1.35 -3.73 16.11
CA GLY A 59 1.90 -4.95 16.73
C GLY A 59 1.08 -6.21 16.49
N THR A 60 -0.07 -6.14 15.81
CA THR A 60 -0.85 -7.34 15.42
C THR A 60 -0.16 -8.12 14.31
N ASP A 61 -0.41 -9.42 14.23
CA ASP A 61 0.21 -10.29 13.24
C ASP A 61 -0.44 -10.17 11.86
N PHE A 62 0.39 -10.15 10.80
CA PHE A 62 -0.05 -10.31 9.44
C PHE A 62 -0.24 -11.81 9.13
N ASN A 63 -1.37 -12.17 8.54
CA ASN A 63 -1.74 -13.53 8.16
C ASN A 63 -2.75 -13.55 6.99
N ALA A 64 -3.18 -14.73 6.59
CA ALA A 64 -4.13 -14.92 5.49
C ALA A 64 -5.52 -14.30 5.77
N GLU A 65 -5.98 -14.31 7.03
CA GLU A 65 -7.23 -13.65 7.40
C GLU A 65 -7.14 -12.13 7.21
N ALA A 66 -6.00 -11.51 7.52
CA ALA A 66 -5.80 -10.08 7.26
C ALA A 66 -5.88 -9.76 5.76
N VAL A 67 -5.34 -10.62 4.89
CA VAL A 67 -5.48 -10.47 3.43
C VAL A 67 -6.94 -10.55 3.03
N LYS A 68 -7.65 -11.59 3.49
CA LYS A 68 -9.06 -11.80 3.18
C LYS A 68 -9.90 -10.60 3.60
N ILE A 69 -9.78 -10.10 4.82
CA ILE A 69 -10.50 -8.92 5.32
C ILE A 69 -10.27 -7.71 4.41
N ASN A 70 -9.03 -7.45 4.00
CA ASN A 70 -8.68 -6.31 3.15
C ASN A 70 -9.25 -6.42 1.73
N TYR A 71 -9.28 -7.59 1.16
CA TYR A 71 -9.70 -7.79 -0.22
C TYR A 71 -11.21 -8.03 -0.33
N ASP A 72 -11.83 -8.75 0.61
CA ASP A 72 -13.29 -8.96 0.64
C ASP A 72 -14.06 -7.63 0.64
N ARG A 73 -13.54 -6.60 1.34
CA ARG A 73 -14.17 -5.27 1.37
C ARG A 73 -14.13 -4.55 0.02
N GLN A 74 -13.30 -5.01 -0.92
CA GLN A 74 -13.16 -4.44 -2.26
C GLN A 74 -13.86 -5.27 -3.36
N LEU A 75 -14.42 -6.43 -3.01
CA LEU A 75 -15.15 -7.27 -3.96
C LEU A 75 -16.40 -6.56 -4.49
N PRO A 76 -16.88 -6.94 -5.70
CA PRO A 76 -18.15 -6.46 -6.21
C PRO A 76 -19.29 -6.62 -5.22
N GLY A 77 -19.98 -5.52 -4.92
CA GLY A 77 -21.05 -5.48 -3.93
C GLY A 77 -20.64 -5.08 -2.51
N ASN A 78 -19.35 -5.12 -2.17
CA ASN A 78 -18.81 -4.66 -0.89
C ASN A 78 -18.07 -3.33 -1.02
N ALA A 79 -17.48 -3.06 -2.19
CA ALA A 79 -16.72 -1.85 -2.45
C ALA A 79 -17.56 -0.58 -2.30
N THR A 80 -16.97 0.45 -1.69
CA THR A 80 -17.57 1.78 -1.54
C THR A 80 -17.07 2.73 -2.64
N GLU A 81 -17.75 3.87 -2.84
CA GLU A 81 -17.37 4.90 -3.82
C GLU A 81 -15.93 5.41 -3.65
N ASN A 82 -15.39 5.34 -2.44
CA ASN A 82 -14.01 5.77 -2.15
C ASN A 82 -12.94 4.72 -2.50
N MET A 83 -13.32 3.58 -3.06
CA MET A 83 -12.43 2.50 -3.47
C MET A 83 -12.27 2.49 -5.00
N SER A 84 -11.70 3.56 -5.54
CA SER A 84 -11.65 3.85 -7.00
C SER A 84 -11.04 2.73 -7.84
N TYR A 85 -10.08 1.97 -7.29
CA TYR A 85 -9.42 0.86 -8.00
C TYR A 85 -10.08 -0.50 -7.78
N ALA A 86 -11.06 -0.62 -6.88
CA ALA A 86 -11.65 -1.91 -6.51
C ALA A 86 -12.22 -2.67 -7.72
N GLY A 87 -13.01 -2.01 -8.55
CA GLY A 87 -13.58 -2.62 -9.75
C GLY A 87 -12.54 -3.03 -10.78
N PHE A 88 -11.44 -2.28 -10.89
CA PHE A 88 -10.36 -2.58 -11.82
C PHE A 88 -9.50 -3.78 -11.37
N ILE A 89 -9.20 -3.87 -10.08
CA ILE A 89 -8.33 -4.92 -9.53
C ILE A 89 -9.14 -6.18 -9.19
N PHE A 90 -10.27 -6.01 -8.50
CA PHE A 90 -11.05 -7.11 -7.94
C PHE A 90 -12.35 -7.42 -8.70
N GLY A 91 -12.62 -6.74 -9.82
CA GLY A 91 -13.87 -6.91 -10.59
C GLY A 91 -14.11 -8.33 -11.11
N SER A 92 -13.04 -9.10 -11.39
CA SER A 92 -13.11 -10.50 -11.78
C SER A 92 -12.88 -11.49 -10.63
N VAL A 93 -12.65 -11.00 -9.40
CA VAL A 93 -12.48 -11.88 -8.25
C VAL A 93 -13.83 -12.45 -7.84
N LYS A 94 -13.90 -13.78 -7.76
CA LYS A 94 -15.06 -14.53 -7.36
C LYS A 94 -15.14 -14.67 -5.83
N ASP A 95 -14.05 -15.15 -5.24
CA ASP A 95 -13.93 -15.36 -3.80
C ASP A 95 -12.46 -15.39 -3.37
N ILE A 96 -12.23 -15.26 -2.05
CA ILE A 96 -10.93 -15.35 -1.41
C ILE A 96 -11.02 -16.39 -0.30
N VAL A 97 -10.20 -17.43 -0.41
CA VAL A 97 -10.19 -18.58 0.49
C VAL A 97 -8.95 -18.52 1.36
N VAL A 98 -9.13 -18.60 2.67
CA VAL A 98 -8.03 -18.83 3.62
C VAL A 98 -7.82 -20.34 3.71
N ASP A 99 -6.72 -20.84 3.17
CA ASP A 99 -6.38 -22.26 3.17
C ASP A 99 -5.76 -22.68 4.51
N ASP A 100 -4.89 -21.82 5.03
CA ASP A 100 -4.32 -21.88 6.38
C ASP A 100 -3.87 -20.46 6.82
N ASP A 101 -3.21 -20.34 7.97
CA ASP A 101 -2.78 -19.05 8.53
C ASP A 101 -1.88 -18.23 7.60
N TYR A 102 -1.16 -18.90 6.68
CA TYR A 102 -0.18 -18.27 5.78
C TYR A 102 -0.35 -18.67 4.31
N THR A 103 -1.50 -19.24 3.97
CA THR A 103 -1.84 -19.56 2.58
C THR A 103 -3.22 -19.02 2.24
N VAL A 104 -3.31 -18.22 1.17
CA VAL A 104 -4.56 -17.64 0.70
C VAL A 104 -4.70 -17.84 -0.80
N THR A 105 -5.85 -18.32 -1.23
CA THR A 105 -6.20 -18.51 -2.64
C THR A 105 -7.22 -17.48 -3.10
N ILE A 106 -6.92 -16.77 -4.17
CA ILE A 106 -7.82 -15.83 -4.85
C ILE A 106 -8.34 -16.51 -6.12
N ASN A 107 -9.65 -16.74 -6.19
CA ASN A 107 -10.31 -17.32 -7.34
C ASN A 107 -10.94 -16.25 -8.22
N LEU A 108 -10.80 -16.37 -9.53
CA LEU A 108 -11.34 -15.45 -10.52
C LEU A 108 -12.55 -16.07 -11.24
N THR A 109 -13.45 -15.25 -11.73
CA THR A 109 -14.57 -15.64 -12.60
C THR A 109 -14.14 -15.85 -14.05
N GLU A 110 -13.06 -15.18 -14.45
CA GLU A 110 -12.44 -15.27 -15.78
C GLU A 110 -10.93 -15.01 -15.67
N ALA A 111 -10.15 -15.60 -16.56
CA ALA A 111 -8.70 -15.42 -16.57
C ALA A 111 -8.34 -13.97 -16.92
N GLN A 112 -7.54 -13.35 -16.07
CA GLN A 112 -7.10 -11.96 -16.24
C GLN A 112 -5.58 -11.90 -16.25
N THR A 113 -4.98 -11.77 -17.44
CA THR A 113 -3.52 -11.75 -17.62
C THR A 113 -2.79 -10.72 -16.74
N PRO A 114 -3.28 -9.47 -16.56
CA PRO A 114 -2.59 -8.48 -15.74
C PRO A 114 -2.92 -8.57 -14.24
N PHE A 115 -3.54 -9.66 -13.72
CA PHE A 115 -4.02 -9.71 -12.35
C PHE A 115 -2.91 -9.48 -11.31
N LEU A 116 -1.75 -10.13 -11.46
CA LEU A 116 -0.60 -9.89 -10.58
C LEU A 116 -0.07 -8.46 -10.66
N ALA A 117 -0.03 -7.89 -11.87
CA ALA A 117 0.38 -6.50 -12.07
C ALA A 117 -0.60 -5.52 -11.40
N ASN A 118 -1.89 -5.81 -11.45
CA ASN A 118 -2.91 -5.03 -10.76
C ASN A 118 -2.76 -5.15 -9.23
N LEU A 119 -2.47 -6.35 -8.70
CA LEU A 119 -2.21 -6.54 -7.27
C LEU A 119 -0.92 -5.86 -6.80
N ALA A 120 0.05 -5.61 -7.69
CA ALA A 120 1.27 -4.87 -7.33
C ALA A 120 1.05 -3.36 -7.19
N MET A 121 -0.14 -2.86 -7.54
CA MET A 121 -0.51 -1.45 -7.37
C MET A 121 -0.92 -1.19 -5.90
N VAL A 122 -0.02 -0.64 -5.12
CA VAL A 122 -0.26 -0.35 -3.70
C VAL A 122 -1.45 0.60 -3.46
N GLN A 123 -1.81 1.40 -4.46
CA GLN A 123 -2.98 2.28 -4.40
C GLN A 123 -4.30 1.53 -4.29
N GLY A 124 -4.37 0.34 -4.87
CA GLY A 124 -5.61 -0.42 -4.97
C GLY A 124 -5.63 -1.71 -4.15
N SER A 125 -4.45 -2.22 -3.74
CA SER A 125 -4.37 -3.48 -3.01
C SER A 125 -3.53 -3.41 -1.70
N PRO A 126 -3.55 -2.27 -0.96
CA PRO A 126 -2.79 -2.17 0.28
C PRO A 126 -3.39 -3.09 1.35
N ILE A 127 -2.53 -3.71 2.13
CA ILE A 127 -2.96 -4.48 3.30
C ILE A 127 -2.90 -3.56 4.54
N VAL A 128 -4.06 -3.30 5.11
CA VAL A 128 -4.28 -2.47 6.30
C VAL A 128 -4.48 -3.38 7.50
N SER A 129 -4.02 -3.00 8.69
CA SER A 129 -4.31 -3.73 9.92
C SER A 129 -5.81 -3.94 10.10
N PRO A 130 -6.30 -5.18 10.22
CA PRO A 130 -7.71 -5.46 10.55
C PRO A 130 -8.16 -4.76 11.82
N LYS A 131 -7.29 -4.72 12.84
CA LYS A 131 -7.57 -4.00 14.09
C LYS A 131 -7.75 -2.50 13.86
N ALA A 132 -6.89 -1.88 13.06
CA ALA A 132 -7.04 -0.45 12.74
C ALA A 132 -8.32 -0.17 11.95
N LEU A 133 -8.73 -1.08 11.05
CA LEU A 133 -10.02 -0.98 10.34
C LEU A 133 -11.20 -1.06 11.32
N GLU A 134 -11.19 -1.99 12.27
CA GLU A 134 -12.23 -2.16 13.27
C GLU A 134 -12.31 -0.95 14.21
N ASP A 135 -11.18 -0.54 14.79
CA ASP A 135 -11.10 0.57 15.75
C ASP A 135 -11.54 1.92 15.15
N ASN A 136 -11.41 2.08 13.83
CA ASN A 136 -11.72 3.33 13.11
C ASN A 136 -12.94 3.21 12.17
N ASN A 137 -13.81 2.23 12.35
CA ASN A 137 -15.02 2.02 11.52
C ASN A 137 -14.70 2.01 10.00
N ASN A 138 -13.62 1.33 9.60
CA ASN A 138 -13.09 1.26 8.24
C ASN A 138 -12.55 2.57 7.65
N ASP A 139 -12.46 3.65 8.43
CA ASP A 139 -11.82 4.90 8.02
C ASP A 139 -10.47 5.09 8.73
N VAL A 140 -9.39 4.73 8.06
CA VAL A 140 -8.02 4.86 8.58
C VAL A 140 -7.29 6.11 8.06
N THR A 141 -8.03 7.12 7.62
CA THR A 141 -7.46 8.36 7.06
C THR A 141 -6.58 9.08 8.07
N GLN A 142 -6.97 9.11 9.34
CA GLN A 142 -6.22 9.73 10.43
C GLN A 142 -5.42 8.73 11.28
N ALA A 143 -5.54 7.43 10.99
CA ALA A 143 -4.86 6.36 11.71
C ALA A 143 -4.32 5.27 10.74
N PRO A 144 -3.51 5.65 9.74
CA PRO A 144 -2.93 4.68 8.81
C PRO A 144 -2.09 3.64 9.55
N CYS A 145 -2.32 2.37 9.29
CA CYS A 145 -1.62 1.27 9.93
C CYS A 145 -1.40 0.12 8.92
N GLY A 146 -0.18 -0.03 8.45
CA GLY A 146 0.25 -1.05 7.51
C GLY A 146 1.39 -1.89 8.07
N THR A 147 2.16 -2.51 7.17
CA THR A 147 3.34 -3.34 7.48
C THR A 147 4.65 -2.68 7.04
N GLY A 148 4.58 -1.53 6.38
CA GLY A 148 5.67 -0.89 5.66
C GLY A 148 6.83 -0.39 6.53
N PRO A 149 7.90 0.13 5.88
CA PRO A 149 9.13 0.57 6.54
C PRO A 149 8.96 1.82 7.40
N TYR A 150 7.85 2.54 7.26
CA TYR A 150 7.54 3.72 8.06
C TYR A 150 6.16 3.63 8.71
N LYS A 151 6.09 4.09 9.97
CA LYS A 151 4.87 4.26 10.75
C LYS A 151 4.35 5.69 10.63
N PHE A 152 3.05 5.85 10.55
CA PHE A 152 2.41 7.14 10.60
C PHE A 152 2.49 7.73 12.01
N VAL A 153 2.87 9.00 12.11
CA VAL A 153 2.93 9.75 13.38
C VAL A 153 1.74 10.71 13.49
N ARG A 154 1.61 11.60 12.51
CA ARG A 154 0.50 12.57 12.45
C ARG A 154 0.35 13.19 11.07
N TRP A 155 -0.81 13.75 10.84
CA TRP A 155 -1.12 14.61 9.69
C TRP A 155 -1.71 15.93 10.18
N ASP A 156 -0.93 17.00 10.01
CA ASP A 156 -1.39 18.37 10.22
C ASP A 156 -1.95 18.84 8.86
N VAL A 157 -3.27 18.88 8.74
CA VAL A 157 -3.97 19.15 7.46
C VAL A 157 -3.47 20.45 6.82
N GLU A 158 -3.19 20.41 5.52
CA GLU A 158 -2.58 21.48 4.71
C GLU A 158 -1.16 21.93 5.14
N GLN A 159 -0.51 21.22 6.05
CA GLN A 159 0.85 21.51 6.48
C GLN A 159 1.79 20.34 6.23
N ASP A 160 1.75 19.31 7.09
CA ASP A 160 2.72 18.23 7.06
C ASP A 160 2.08 16.88 7.31
N VAL A 161 2.64 15.82 6.67
CA VAL A 161 2.47 14.43 7.11
C VAL A 161 3.81 13.95 7.63
N ILE A 162 3.83 13.39 8.83
CA ILE A 162 5.03 12.94 9.51
C ILE A 162 5.00 11.44 9.68
N LEU A 163 6.08 10.82 9.22
CA LEU A 163 6.33 9.38 9.37
C LEU A 163 7.59 9.16 10.18
N GLU A 164 7.63 8.07 10.95
CA GLU A 164 8.84 7.59 11.64
C GLU A 164 9.20 6.19 11.16
N ARG A 165 10.48 5.86 11.15
CA ARG A 165 10.97 4.53 10.78
C ARG A 165 10.34 3.45 11.66
N ASN A 166 9.87 2.38 11.01
CA ASN A 166 9.45 1.17 11.68
C ASN A 166 10.69 0.37 12.11
N GLU A 167 11.04 0.39 13.38
CA GLU A 167 12.21 -0.33 13.90
C GLU A 167 12.01 -1.86 13.90
N ASP A 168 10.75 -2.32 13.83
CA ASP A 168 10.37 -3.74 13.77
C ASP A 168 10.03 -4.18 12.33
N TYR A 169 10.50 -3.44 11.31
CA TYR A 169 10.22 -3.76 9.92
C TYR A 169 10.82 -5.12 9.55
N TRP A 170 10.02 -5.95 8.90
CA TRP A 170 10.40 -7.32 8.49
C TRP A 170 11.48 -7.37 7.38
N GLY A 171 11.61 -6.31 6.60
CA GLY A 171 12.58 -6.17 5.53
C GLY A 171 13.84 -5.40 5.95
N GLU A 172 14.55 -4.82 4.98
CA GLU A 172 15.72 -3.99 5.29
C GLU A 172 15.27 -2.67 5.93
N PRO A 173 15.76 -2.33 7.14
CA PRO A 173 15.37 -1.11 7.82
C PRO A 173 15.70 0.15 7.00
N ALA A 174 14.78 1.08 6.94
CA ALA A 174 15.00 2.36 6.29
C ALA A 174 16.16 3.13 6.95
N LYS A 175 16.99 3.81 6.16
CA LYS A 175 18.17 4.55 6.67
C LYS A 175 17.77 5.83 7.38
N THR A 176 16.75 6.52 6.88
CA THR A 176 16.25 7.78 7.44
C THR A 176 15.29 7.49 8.59
N LYS A 177 15.48 8.16 9.73
CA LYS A 177 14.63 7.93 10.91
C LYS A 177 13.24 8.56 10.80
N ASN A 178 13.18 9.79 10.29
CA ASN A 178 11.92 10.53 10.16
C ASN A 178 11.79 11.04 8.72
N VAL A 179 10.59 10.98 8.18
CA VAL A 179 10.24 11.56 6.87
C VAL A 179 9.09 12.56 7.09
N ILE A 180 9.24 13.76 6.57
CA ILE A 180 8.24 14.82 6.67
C ILE A 180 7.83 15.22 5.26
N PHE A 181 6.58 14.97 4.91
CA PHE A 181 5.99 15.45 3.67
C PHE A 181 5.37 16.82 3.91
N LYS A 182 6.06 17.88 3.46
CA LYS A 182 5.55 19.25 3.55
C LYS A 182 4.64 19.60 2.39
N ILE A 183 3.46 20.15 2.67
CA ILE A 183 2.50 20.58 1.65
C ILE A 183 2.79 22.02 1.27
N ILE A 184 3.53 22.24 0.18
CA ILE A 184 3.84 23.56 -0.37
C ILE A 184 3.18 23.67 -1.75
N LYS A 185 2.06 24.39 -1.83
CA LYS A 185 1.23 24.47 -3.05
C LYS A 185 1.89 25.27 -4.18
N ASP A 186 2.63 26.31 -3.84
CA ASP A 186 3.31 27.18 -4.82
C ASP A 186 4.64 26.61 -5.28
N ASN A 187 4.85 26.54 -6.59
CA ASN A 187 6.04 25.96 -7.21
C ASN A 187 7.32 26.72 -6.90
N SER A 188 7.26 28.06 -6.96
CA SER A 188 8.42 28.90 -6.64
C SER A 188 8.80 28.81 -5.16
N ALA A 189 7.81 28.70 -4.26
CA ALA A 189 8.04 28.49 -2.85
C ALA A 189 8.73 27.14 -2.56
N ARG A 190 8.41 26.05 -3.32
CA ARG A 190 9.11 24.76 -3.19
C ARG A 190 10.58 24.90 -3.55
N VAL A 191 10.90 25.59 -4.65
CA VAL A 191 12.30 25.83 -5.07
C VAL A 191 13.05 26.65 -4.02
N ILE A 192 12.42 27.68 -3.46
CA ILE A 192 13.01 28.50 -2.38
C ILE A 192 13.27 27.63 -1.13
N ALA A 193 12.32 26.76 -0.75
CA ALA A 193 12.50 25.88 0.39
C ALA A 193 13.69 24.91 0.21
N LEU A 194 13.87 24.36 -1.00
CA LEU A 194 15.04 23.54 -1.31
C LEU A 194 16.34 24.34 -1.21
N ASN A 195 16.40 25.52 -1.84
CA ASN A 195 17.60 26.38 -1.84
C ASN A 195 17.98 26.86 -0.43
N ASN A 196 17.00 27.06 0.44
CA ASN A 196 17.23 27.46 1.84
C ASN A 196 17.56 26.28 2.77
N GLY A 197 17.51 25.04 2.28
CA GLY A 197 17.66 23.83 3.11
C GLY A 197 16.48 23.55 4.03
N GLU A 198 15.30 24.08 3.73
CA GLU A 198 14.04 23.81 4.43
C GLU A 198 13.36 22.52 3.92
N ALA A 199 13.77 22.06 2.74
CA ALA A 199 13.41 20.78 2.16
C ALA A 199 14.66 20.12 1.57
N ASP A 200 14.77 18.79 1.70
CA ASP A 200 15.89 18.01 1.13
C ASP A 200 15.57 17.56 -0.30
N ILE A 201 14.29 17.37 -0.59
CA ILE A 201 13.78 16.93 -1.90
C ILE A 201 12.51 17.73 -2.20
N ILE A 202 12.34 18.14 -3.45
CA ILE A 202 11.08 18.70 -3.96
C ILE A 202 10.64 17.95 -5.20
N ASP A 203 9.33 17.94 -5.44
CA ASP A 203 8.77 17.29 -6.60
C ASP A 203 7.73 18.21 -7.30
N GLY A 204 7.27 17.83 -8.50
CA GLY A 204 6.33 18.62 -9.26
C GLY A 204 6.88 20.00 -9.69
N VAL A 205 8.17 20.07 -10.02
CA VAL A 205 8.84 21.32 -10.41
C VAL A 205 8.61 21.59 -11.90
N ASP A 206 8.16 22.80 -12.23
CA ASP A 206 8.06 23.22 -13.63
C ASP A 206 9.44 23.35 -14.27
N SER A 207 9.56 22.90 -15.52
CA SER A 207 10.81 22.98 -16.29
C SER A 207 11.41 24.40 -16.41
N ASN A 208 10.61 25.44 -16.19
CA ASN A 208 11.02 26.84 -16.27
C ASN A 208 11.77 27.36 -15.05
N VAL A 209 11.87 26.56 -13.97
CA VAL A 209 12.52 26.95 -12.71
C VAL A 209 13.70 26.04 -12.36
N VAL A 210 14.05 25.14 -13.26
CA VAL A 210 15.22 24.26 -13.17
C VAL A 210 16.29 24.83 -14.12
N ASP A 211 17.19 25.64 -13.58
CA ASP A 211 18.43 26.08 -14.24
C ASP A 211 19.65 25.39 -13.64
#